data_707cd44f95408bb8f8b3dfdb2516f823
#
_entry.id   707cd44f95408bb8f8b3dfdb2516f823
#
_cell.length_a   1.000
_cell.length_b   1.000
_cell.length_c   1.000
_cell.angle_alpha   90.00
_cell.angle_beta   90.00
_cell.angle_gamma   90.00
#
_symmetry.space_group_name_H-M   'P 1'
#
loop_
_entity.id
_entity.type
_entity.pdbx_description
1 polymer ?
#
loop_
_entity_poly.entity_id
_entity_poly.type
_entity_poly.pdbx_seq_one_letter_code
_entity_poly.pdbx_strand_id
1 'polypeptide(L)'
;MPIEGTTPTVMPSRRAALLSAAAASSIILPGTPSLAIPSYNVTLAKLDKEAGDKAASITVVTPEEQKAATKKIYKGLAAQGEVLTPVGDGSISLSPMGIGTWSWGNQFVWGYDESMDPELARVFNKAVESGINVFDTADSYGTGNGLDGRSEVLIGQFLKQCPSAKVDGVNIATKFAAYPWRITPGSVVQAAKESCARLGKESIELGQLHWSTGNYQPLQERALWGGIADVYDEGYIKAIGLSNYGPKQLRKIHKYMSSRGVPIATLQVQYHLLSRFPEVNGTRETCDELGIRTIAYSPLALGLLTGKYSVDNPPPGLRGFAYKDVLPPLPGLLDCMKAVAESRNKTLPQVAINWCLCKDTTPIPGVKSMRQLDDNLGALGWRLSEGEVAELDAAAEKVGKSTSQNIFQTA
;
A
#
# COMPACT_ATOMS: atom_id res chain seq x y z
N MET A 1 24.90 34.87 41.90
CA MET A 1 23.95 34.83 40.78
C MET A 1 24.51 33.86 39.76
N PRO A 2 23.92 32.71 39.54
CA PRO A 2 24.38 31.74 38.53
C PRO A 2 23.74 32.08 37.18
N ILE A 3 24.54 31.96 36.12
CA ILE A 3 24.20 32.19 34.72
C ILE A 3 23.50 30.94 34.22
N GLU A 4 22.29 31.10 33.71
CA GLU A 4 21.49 30.04 33.10
C GLU A 4 22.15 29.50 31.83
N GLY A 5 22.33 28.20 31.79
CA GLY A 5 22.84 27.46 30.64
C GLY A 5 21.80 27.32 29.54
N THR A 6 22.11 27.84 28.36
CA THR A 6 21.38 27.58 27.13
C THR A 6 21.62 26.13 26.69
N THR A 7 20.55 25.32 26.65
CA THR A 7 20.55 23.99 26.04
C THR A 7 20.78 24.10 24.53
N PRO A 8 21.69 23.36 23.94
CA PRO A 8 21.90 23.37 22.49
C PRO A 8 20.72 22.71 21.79
N THR A 9 20.09 23.45 20.88
CA THR A 9 19.10 22.93 19.94
C THR A 9 19.79 21.92 19.02
N VAL A 10 19.51 20.66 19.24
CA VAL A 10 20.00 19.56 18.35
C VAL A 10 19.30 19.69 17.01
N MET A 11 20.03 20.11 15.99
CA MET A 11 19.56 20.04 14.60
C MET A 11 19.28 18.57 14.24
N PRO A 12 18.14 18.26 13.62
CA PRO A 12 17.86 16.90 13.18
C PRO A 12 18.93 16.42 12.20
N SER A 13 19.39 15.19 12.36
CA SER A 13 20.41 14.61 11.50
C SER A 13 19.95 14.62 10.02
N ARG A 14 20.89 14.73 9.07
CA ARG A 14 20.60 14.64 7.62
C ARG A 14 19.76 13.40 7.26
N ARG A 15 19.85 12.36 8.07
CA ARG A 15 19.07 11.12 7.97
C ARG A 15 17.58 11.34 8.27
N ALA A 16 17.25 12.13 9.29
CA ALA A 16 15.86 12.48 9.63
C ALA A 16 15.20 13.37 8.56
N ALA A 17 15.96 14.28 7.95
CA ALA A 17 15.45 15.16 6.89
C ALA A 17 15.14 14.37 5.59
N LEU A 18 15.97 13.37 5.23
CA LEU A 18 15.73 12.48 4.08
C LEU A 18 14.59 11.51 4.33
N LEU A 19 14.40 11.03 5.57
CA LEU A 19 13.29 10.18 5.96
C LEU A 19 11.95 10.92 5.92
N SER A 20 11.92 12.20 6.32
CA SER A 20 10.72 13.03 6.21
C SER A 20 10.35 13.32 4.75
N ALA A 21 11.33 13.47 3.86
CA ALA A 21 11.10 13.64 2.44
C ALA A 21 10.50 12.38 1.78
N ALA A 22 10.96 11.19 2.17
CA ALA A 22 10.41 9.92 1.66
C ALA A 22 8.97 9.66 2.16
N ALA A 23 8.66 10.02 3.40
CA ALA A 23 7.30 9.92 3.94
C ALA A 23 6.35 11.02 3.41
N ALA A 24 6.90 12.19 3.05
CA ALA A 24 6.16 13.30 2.44
C ALA A 24 5.94 13.13 0.93
N SER A 25 6.55 12.14 0.29
CA SER A 25 6.54 11.97 -1.17
C SER A 25 5.21 11.57 -1.80
N SER A 26 4.14 11.52 -1.04
CA SER A 26 2.78 11.57 -1.59
C SER A 26 2.32 12.99 -1.95
N ILE A 27 3.14 14.03 -1.66
CA ILE A 27 2.79 15.45 -1.86
C ILE A 27 3.98 16.14 -2.55
N ILE A 28 3.92 16.30 -3.86
CA ILE A 28 4.91 17.05 -4.64
C ILE A 28 4.48 18.50 -4.72
N LEU A 29 5.42 19.41 -4.44
CA LEU A 29 5.33 20.82 -4.79
C LEU A 29 5.78 20.99 -6.26
N PRO A 30 4.99 21.63 -7.15
CA PRO A 30 5.47 22.00 -8.45
C PRO A 30 6.48 23.14 -8.32
N GLY A 31 7.69 22.96 -8.82
CA GLY A 31 8.67 24.05 -8.94
C GLY A 31 10.06 23.84 -8.35
N THR A 32 10.46 22.66 -7.94
CA THR A 32 11.86 22.40 -7.56
C THR A 32 12.71 22.02 -8.79
N PRO A 33 13.90 22.64 -8.99
CA PRO A 33 14.75 22.29 -10.13
C PRO A 33 15.30 20.87 -10.00
N SER A 34 15.20 20.13 -11.11
CA SER A 34 15.79 18.81 -11.29
C SER A 34 17.30 18.86 -11.02
N LEU A 35 17.74 18.14 -9.98
CA LEU A 35 19.15 17.85 -9.78
C LEU A 35 19.58 16.83 -10.85
N ALA A 36 20.30 17.28 -11.85
CA ALA A 36 20.93 16.44 -12.85
C ALA A 36 21.98 15.55 -12.20
N ILE A 37 21.77 14.23 -12.24
CA ILE A 37 22.72 13.22 -11.80
C ILE A 37 23.54 12.78 -13.03
N PRO A 38 24.89 12.68 -12.95
CA PRO A 38 25.74 12.27 -14.07
C PRO A 38 25.39 10.85 -14.55
N SER A 39 25.28 10.68 -15.86
CA SER A 39 25.07 9.39 -16.53
C SER A 39 26.31 8.52 -16.47
N TYR A 40 26.24 7.39 -15.78
CA TYR A 40 27.22 6.31 -15.87
C TYR A 40 26.69 5.21 -16.80
N ASN A 41 27.33 5.07 -17.97
CA ASN A 41 27.15 3.94 -18.87
C ASN A 41 27.99 2.75 -18.39
N VAL A 42 27.38 1.72 -17.79
CA VAL A 42 28.00 0.42 -17.55
C VAL A 42 27.13 -0.66 -18.18
N THR A 43 27.76 -1.51 -18.97
CA THR A 43 27.12 -2.51 -19.83
C THR A 43 26.41 -3.60 -19.01
N LEU A 44 25.10 -3.68 -19.12
CA LEU A 44 24.19 -4.64 -18.48
C LEU A 44 24.41 -6.11 -18.89
N ALA A 45 25.28 -6.39 -19.86
CA ALA A 45 25.46 -7.71 -20.46
C ALA A 45 26.11 -8.78 -19.57
N LYS A 46 26.71 -8.43 -18.43
CA LYS A 46 27.40 -9.40 -17.56
C LYS A 46 26.55 -10.03 -16.47
N LEU A 47 25.44 -9.40 -16.08
CA LEU A 47 24.58 -9.89 -14.98
C LEU A 47 23.49 -10.86 -15.44
N ASP A 48 23.18 -10.89 -16.74
CA ASP A 48 22.17 -11.81 -17.30
C ASP A 48 22.67 -13.25 -17.44
N LYS A 49 23.96 -13.51 -17.23
CA LYS A 49 24.56 -14.83 -17.44
C LYS A 49 24.47 -15.76 -16.22
N GLU A 50 24.30 -15.21 -15.02
CA GLU A 50 24.24 -16.02 -13.77
C GLU A 50 22.85 -16.56 -13.44
N ALA A 51 21.79 -16.03 -14.06
CA ALA A 51 20.40 -16.44 -13.82
C ALA A 51 19.96 -17.65 -14.68
N GLY A 52 20.80 -18.13 -15.61
CA GLY A 52 20.42 -19.07 -16.67
C GLY A 52 20.33 -20.56 -16.29
N ASP A 53 20.91 -21.00 -15.19
CA ASP A 53 21.21 -22.42 -14.99
C ASP A 53 20.31 -23.19 -13.97
N LYS A 54 19.24 -22.60 -13.48
CA LYS A 54 18.26 -23.31 -12.62
C LYS A 54 16.81 -23.16 -13.11
N ALA A 55 16.53 -23.66 -14.28
CA ALA A 55 15.14 -23.83 -14.74
C ALA A 55 14.57 -25.14 -14.18
N ALA A 56 14.03 -25.13 -12.96
CA ALA A 56 13.10 -26.14 -12.50
C ALA A 56 11.75 -25.90 -13.19
N SER A 57 11.08 -26.96 -13.60
CA SER A 57 9.75 -26.91 -14.24
C SER A 57 8.75 -26.22 -13.31
N ILE A 58 8.40 -24.98 -13.63
CA ILE A 58 7.38 -24.22 -12.90
C ILE A 58 6.04 -24.70 -13.43
N THR A 59 5.24 -25.31 -12.56
CA THR A 59 3.82 -25.53 -12.83
C THR A 59 3.15 -24.16 -12.71
N VAL A 60 2.86 -23.52 -13.83
CA VAL A 60 2.09 -22.28 -13.87
C VAL A 60 0.67 -22.62 -13.46
N VAL A 61 0.30 -22.27 -12.22
CA VAL A 61 -1.09 -22.38 -11.74
C VAL A 61 -1.91 -21.37 -12.52
N THR A 62 -2.90 -21.84 -13.26
CA THR A 62 -3.76 -20.97 -14.07
C THR A 62 -4.65 -20.08 -13.18
N PRO A 63 -5.11 -18.92 -13.66
CA PRO A 63 -6.06 -18.08 -12.92
C PRO A 63 -7.34 -18.83 -12.50
N GLU A 64 -7.75 -19.87 -13.23
CA GLU A 64 -8.89 -20.71 -12.91
C GLU A 64 -8.59 -21.69 -11.77
N GLU A 65 -7.40 -22.26 -11.73
CA GLU A 65 -6.93 -23.10 -10.62
C GLU A 65 -6.74 -22.29 -9.34
N GLN A 66 -6.29 -21.04 -9.44
CA GLN A 66 -6.24 -20.10 -8.32
C GLN A 66 -7.64 -19.75 -7.78
N LYS A 67 -8.64 -19.62 -8.66
CA LYS A 67 -10.06 -19.45 -8.25
C LYS A 67 -10.65 -20.68 -7.58
N ALA A 68 -10.15 -21.88 -7.92
CA ALA A 68 -10.61 -23.15 -7.35
C ALA A 68 -9.94 -23.51 -6.02
N ALA A 69 -8.76 -22.93 -5.69
CA ALA A 69 -8.07 -23.17 -4.44
C ALA A 69 -8.91 -22.64 -3.27
N THR A 70 -9.29 -23.53 -2.42
CA THR A 70 -10.12 -23.49 -1.20
C THR A 70 -10.43 -22.08 -0.67
N LYS A 71 -11.64 -21.57 -0.97
CA LYS A 71 -12.19 -20.35 -0.37
C LYS A 71 -12.38 -20.58 1.14
N LYS A 72 -11.42 -20.15 1.96
CA LYS A 72 -11.63 -20.05 3.40
C LYS A 72 -12.61 -18.89 3.63
N ILE A 73 -13.77 -19.19 4.20
CA ILE A 73 -14.80 -18.19 4.50
C ILE A 73 -14.66 -17.81 5.96
N TYR A 74 -14.34 -16.55 6.25
CA TYR A 74 -14.43 -16.02 7.60
C TYR A 74 -15.89 -15.79 7.98
N LYS A 75 -16.25 -16.13 9.22
CA LYS A 75 -17.64 -16.08 9.70
C LYS A 75 -18.30 -14.70 9.53
N GLY A 76 -17.56 -13.61 9.79
CA GLY A 76 -18.04 -12.23 9.61
C GLY A 76 -18.21 -11.83 8.15
N LEU A 77 -17.28 -12.23 7.27
CA LEU A 77 -17.33 -11.99 5.83
C LEU A 77 -18.40 -12.88 5.17
N ALA A 78 -18.50 -14.14 5.59
CA ALA A 78 -19.51 -15.07 5.07
C ALA A 78 -20.94 -14.59 5.32
N ALA A 79 -21.20 -13.98 6.46
CA ALA A 79 -22.50 -13.36 6.76
C ALA A 79 -22.85 -12.19 5.81
N GLN A 80 -21.83 -11.61 5.16
CA GLN A 80 -21.95 -10.55 4.16
C GLN A 80 -21.83 -11.05 2.71
N GLY A 81 -21.70 -12.37 2.51
CA GLY A 81 -21.47 -12.95 1.18
C GLY A 81 -20.05 -12.71 0.61
N GLU A 82 -19.12 -12.24 1.43
CA GLU A 82 -17.75 -11.97 1.02
C GLU A 82 -16.84 -13.21 1.23
N VAL A 83 -15.79 -13.31 0.42
CA VAL A 83 -14.86 -14.45 0.43
C VAL A 83 -13.41 -13.98 0.41
N LEU A 84 -12.51 -14.83 0.90
CA LEU A 84 -11.07 -14.58 0.78
C LEU A 84 -10.60 -14.91 -0.65
N THR A 85 -9.68 -14.11 -1.16
CA THR A 85 -9.04 -14.29 -2.47
C THR A 85 -7.65 -14.85 -2.27
N PRO A 86 -7.33 -16.09 -2.72
CA PRO A 86 -5.96 -16.59 -2.73
C PRO A 86 -5.11 -15.78 -3.72
N VAL A 87 -3.83 -15.58 -3.39
CA VAL A 87 -2.90 -14.81 -4.20
C VAL A 87 -1.56 -15.52 -4.35
N GLY A 88 -0.82 -15.22 -5.42
CA GLY A 88 0.45 -15.87 -5.73
C GLY A 88 0.27 -17.38 -5.96
N ASP A 89 1.00 -18.18 -5.21
CA ASP A 89 0.90 -19.65 -5.19
C ASP A 89 -0.24 -20.19 -4.30
N GLY A 90 -1.06 -19.29 -3.75
CA GLY A 90 -2.13 -19.64 -2.82
C GLY A 90 -1.69 -19.79 -1.37
N SER A 91 -0.42 -19.53 -1.04
CA SER A 91 0.11 -19.59 0.33
C SER A 91 -0.59 -18.63 1.29
N ILE A 92 -1.11 -17.53 0.77
CA ILE A 92 -1.93 -16.57 1.53
C ILE A 92 -3.23 -16.24 0.79
N SER A 93 -4.25 -15.87 1.57
CA SER A 93 -5.54 -15.43 1.03
C SER A 93 -5.95 -14.10 1.66
N LEU A 94 -6.35 -13.13 0.85
CA LEU A 94 -6.68 -11.78 1.28
C LEU A 94 -8.19 -11.60 1.43
N SER A 95 -8.61 -10.89 2.49
CA SER A 95 -9.98 -10.37 2.59
C SER A 95 -10.25 -9.35 1.49
N PRO A 96 -11.50 -9.14 1.08
CA PRO A 96 -11.86 -8.20 0.00
C PRO A 96 -11.33 -6.79 0.22
N MET A 97 -11.24 -6.37 1.49
CA MET A 97 -10.68 -5.09 1.93
C MET A 97 -9.65 -5.34 3.03
N GLY A 98 -8.61 -4.52 3.08
CA GLY A 98 -7.63 -4.49 4.17
C GLY A 98 -7.65 -3.17 4.93
N ILE A 99 -6.70 -3.00 5.85
CA ILE A 99 -6.46 -1.79 6.63
C ILE A 99 -5.09 -1.22 6.27
N GLY A 100 -5.06 0.04 5.79
CA GLY A 100 -3.82 0.80 5.64
C GLY A 100 -3.41 1.45 6.95
N THR A 101 -2.19 1.18 7.41
CA THR A 101 -1.69 1.67 8.70
C THR A 101 -0.68 2.81 8.58
N TRP A 102 -0.59 3.47 7.43
CA TRP A 102 0.33 4.59 7.24
C TRP A 102 0.13 5.74 8.23
N SER A 103 -1.07 5.89 8.76
CA SER A 103 -1.36 6.88 9.81
C SER A 103 -0.94 6.45 11.22
N TRP A 104 -0.61 5.17 11.45
CA TRP A 104 -0.21 4.66 12.76
C TRP A 104 1.27 4.95 12.99
N GLY A 105 1.56 5.76 14.00
CA GLY A 105 2.92 6.23 14.27
C GLY A 105 3.39 7.40 13.39
N ASN A 106 2.54 7.96 12.53
CA ASN A 106 2.93 9.06 11.66
C ASN A 106 2.47 10.41 12.24
N GLN A 107 3.38 11.07 12.97
CA GLN A 107 3.14 12.34 13.62
C GLN A 107 3.00 13.50 12.63
N PHE A 108 3.91 13.58 11.63
CA PHE A 108 4.01 14.79 10.78
C PHE A 108 2.85 14.96 9.80
N VAL A 109 2.37 13.86 9.23
CA VAL A 109 1.30 13.93 8.21
C VAL A 109 -0.09 13.73 8.84
N TRP A 110 -0.17 12.84 9.83
CA TRP A 110 -1.44 12.40 10.38
C TRP A 110 -1.71 12.81 11.82
N GLY A 111 -0.75 13.52 12.44
CA GLY A 111 -0.88 13.99 13.82
C GLY A 111 -0.98 12.84 14.82
N TYR A 112 -0.26 11.74 14.58
CA TYR A 112 -0.23 10.64 15.54
C TYR A 112 0.36 11.08 16.87
N ASP A 113 -0.24 10.58 17.92
CA ASP A 113 0.19 10.71 19.29
C ASP A 113 -0.03 9.35 20.00
N GLU A 114 0.83 8.98 20.95
CA GLU A 114 0.75 7.68 21.63
C GLU A 114 -0.55 7.47 22.42
N SER A 115 -1.23 8.56 22.81
CA SER A 115 -2.58 8.48 23.41
C SER A 115 -3.63 7.84 22.46
N MET A 116 -3.33 7.75 21.16
CA MET A 116 -4.19 7.08 20.17
C MET A 116 -4.05 5.55 20.22
N ASP A 117 -3.00 4.99 20.80
CA ASP A 117 -2.71 3.56 20.76
C ASP A 117 -3.85 2.67 21.28
N PRO A 118 -4.55 3.02 22.38
CA PRO A 118 -5.69 2.22 22.82
C PRO A 118 -6.86 2.19 21.82
N GLU A 119 -7.08 3.28 21.08
CA GLU A 119 -8.10 3.32 20.01
C GLU A 119 -7.66 2.48 18.81
N LEU A 120 -6.39 2.56 18.42
CA LEU A 120 -5.82 1.78 17.32
C LEU A 120 -5.86 0.27 17.63
N ALA A 121 -5.60 -0.13 18.89
CA ALA A 121 -5.74 -1.52 19.33
C ALA A 121 -7.19 -2.02 19.21
N ARG A 122 -8.18 -1.18 19.56
CA ARG A 122 -9.60 -1.51 19.37
C ARG A 122 -9.95 -1.65 17.90
N VAL A 123 -9.45 -0.75 17.05
CA VAL A 123 -9.60 -0.81 15.59
C VAL A 123 -9.03 -2.12 15.05
N PHE A 124 -7.82 -2.49 15.45
CA PHE A 124 -7.17 -3.74 15.04
C PHE A 124 -8.03 -4.95 15.41
N ASN A 125 -8.40 -5.08 16.69
CA ASN A 125 -9.19 -6.20 17.19
C ASN A 125 -10.55 -6.31 16.48
N LYS A 126 -11.26 -5.19 16.33
CA LYS A 126 -12.57 -5.16 15.66
C LYS A 126 -12.47 -5.51 14.17
N ALA A 127 -11.42 -5.04 13.47
CA ALA A 127 -11.18 -5.40 12.08
C ALA A 127 -11.00 -6.91 11.93
N VAL A 128 -10.16 -7.53 12.76
CA VAL A 128 -9.95 -8.99 12.79
C VAL A 128 -11.26 -9.73 13.11
N GLU A 129 -12.02 -9.27 14.10
CA GLU A 129 -13.33 -9.83 14.44
C GLU A 129 -14.34 -9.76 13.29
N SER A 130 -14.24 -8.72 12.46
CA SER A 130 -15.08 -8.53 11.29
C SER A 130 -14.62 -9.33 10.06
N GLY A 131 -13.55 -10.11 10.19
CA GLY A 131 -13.00 -10.95 9.11
C GLY A 131 -11.98 -10.24 8.21
N ILE A 132 -11.62 -9.00 8.50
CA ILE A 132 -10.52 -8.33 7.80
C ILE A 132 -9.21 -8.98 8.23
N ASN A 133 -8.45 -9.47 7.26
CA ASN A 133 -7.20 -10.17 7.53
C ASN A 133 -5.96 -9.52 6.91
N VAL A 134 -6.10 -8.39 6.23
CA VAL A 134 -4.96 -7.67 5.62
C VAL A 134 -4.69 -6.38 6.38
N PHE A 135 -3.48 -6.28 6.95
CA PHE A 135 -2.96 -5.05 7.56
C PHE A 135 -1.71 -4.63 6.81
N ASP A 136 -1.84 -3.55 6.05
CA ASP A 136 -0.76 -3.00 5.23
C ASP A 136 0.07 -2.00 6.02
N THR A 137 1.35 -2.25 6.15
CA THR A 137 2.33 -1.43 6.85
C THR A 137 3.60 -1.26 6.00
N ALA A 138 4.67 -0.70 6.56
CA ALA A 138 6.00 -0.63 5.97
C ALA A 138 7.07 -0.40 7.04
N ASP A 139 8.31 -0.77 6.74
CA ASP A 139 9.49 -0.48 7.57
C ASP A 139 9.77 1.01 7.73
N SER A 140 9.23 1.82 6.80
CA SER A 140 9.33 3.29 6.78
C SER A 140 8.14 4.00 7.42
N TYR A 141 7.12 3.26 7.92
CA TYR A 141 5.95 3.87 8.53
C TYR A 141 6.21 4.19 10.00
N GLY A 142 6.09 5.48 10.31
CA GLY A 142 6.41 6.08 11.59
C GLY A 142 7.30 7.30 11.37
N THR A 143 6.84 8.48 11.78
CA THR A 143 7.58 9.74 11.64
C THR A 143 7.44 10.54 12.93
N GLY A 144 8.56 11.06 13.42
CA GLY A 144 8.69 11.75 14.71
C GLY A 144 9.91 11.21 15.46
N ASN A 145 10.25 11.84 16.58
CA ASN A 145 11.39 11.38 17.38
C ASN A 145 11.08 10.01 18.01
N GLY A 146 11.92 9.01 17.70
CA GLY A 146 11.78 7.66 18.25
C GLY A 146 10.60 6.85 17.68
N LEU A 147 9.97 7.31 16.59
CA LEU A 147 8.82 6.67 15.98
C LEU A 147 9.16 5.89 14.68
N ASP A 148 10.44 5.67 14.38
CA ASP A 148 10.89 4.90 13.22
C ASP A 148 10.32 3.46 13.29
N GLY A 149 9.58 3.04 12.25
CA GLY A 149 8.93 1.73 12.21
C GLY A 149 7.79 1.55 13.22
N ARG A 150 7.27 2.63 13.82
CA ARG A 150 6.24 2.59 14.87
C ARG A 150 4.99 1.81 14.44
N SER A 151 4.60 1.91 13.17
CA SER A 151 3.45 1.15 12.66
C SER A 151 3.61 -0.35 12.82
N GLU A 152 4.78 -0.91 12.47
CA GLU A 152 5.07 -2.32 12.67
C GLU A 152 5.14 -2.71 14.16
N VAL A 153 5.72 -1.83 15.00
CA VAL A 153 5.76 -2.03 16.46
C VAL A 153 4.35 -2.12 17.05
N LEU A 154 3.46 -1.19 16.66
CA LEU A 154 2.05 -1.19 17.11
C LEU A 154 1.32 -2.47 16.68
N ILE A 155 1.47 -2.87 15.42
CA ILE A 155 0.87 -4.12 14.93
C ILE A 155 1.39 -5.32 15.73
N GLY A 156 2.70 -5.41 15.98
CA GLY A 156 3.29 -6.48 16.77
C GLY A 156 2.75 -6.52 18.22
N GLN A 157 2.51 -5.37 18.83
CA GLN A 157 1.87 -5.27 20.15
C GLN A 157 0.40 -5.74 20.11
N PHE A 158 -0.36 -5.33 19.10
CA PHE A 158 -1.77 -5.68 18.95
C PHE A 158 -1.96 -7.17 18.64
N LEU A 159 -1.08 -7.77 17.82
CA LEU A 159 -1.06 -9.21 17.58
C LEU A 159 -0.87 -10.00 18.88
N LYS A 160 0.04 -9.57 19.76
CA LYS A 160 0.27 -10.23 21.07
C LYS A 160 -0.92 -10.09 22.02
N GLN A 161 -1.68 -9.02 21.92
CA GLN A 161 -2.85 -8.75 22.78
C GLN A 161 -4.14 -9.41 22.25
N CYS A 162 -4.17 -9.74 20.96
CA CYS A 162 -5.32 -10.39 20.35
C CYS A 162 -5.37 -11.88 20.72
N PRO A 163 -6.53 -12.46 21.04
CA PRO A 163 -6.66 -13.89 21.28
C PRO A 163 -6.10 -14.71 20.11
N SER A 164 -5.27 -15.73 20.40
CA SER A 164 -4.54 -16.50 19.39
C SER A 164 -5.43 -17.08 18.29
N ALA A 165 -6.64 -17.57 18.66
CA ALA A 165 -7.61 -18.09 17.69
C ALA A 165 -8.12 -17.06 16.66
N LYS A 166 -7.93 -15.77 16.91
CA LYS A 166 -8.34 -14.69 15.99
C LYS A 166 -7.22 -14.20 15.09
N VAL A 167 -5.95 -14.39 15.48
CA VAL A 167 -4.80 -13.97 14.67
C VAL A 167 -4.40 -15.01 13.62
N ASP A 168 -4.89 -16.24 13.75
CA ASP A 168 -4.69 -17.26 12.73
C ASP A 168 -5.34 -16.82 11.41
N GLY A 169 -4.50 -16.63 10.38
CA GLY A 169 -4.92 -16.14 9.07
C GLY A 169 -4.88 -14.62 8.88
N VAL A 170 -4.41 -13.85 9.87
CA VAL A 170 -4.07 -12.43 9.68
C VAL A 170 -2.83 -12.32 8.82
N ASN A 171 -2.93 -11.56 7.72
CA ASN A 171 -1.84 -11.29 6.80
C ASN A 171 -1.28 -9.89 7.07
N ILE A 172 -0.05 -9.83 7.56
CA ILE A 172 0.69 -8.58 7.62
C ILE A 172 1.40 -8.38 6.29
N ALA A 173 1.08 -7.26 5.64
CA ALA A 173 1.67 -6.85 4.37
C ALA A 173 2.65 -5.70 4.64
N THR A 174 3.93 -6.00 4.89
CA THR A 174 4.94 -4.95 5.07
C THR A 174 5.66 -4.62 3.77
N LYS A 175 6.34 -3.46 3.75
CA LYS A 175 7.10 -3.00 2.58
C LYS A 175 8.52 -2.65 2.99
N PHE A 176 9.46 -3.01 2.13
CA PHE A 176 10.88 -2.66 2.27
C PHE A 176 11.18 -1.45 1.39
N ALA A 177 11.43 -0.30 2.00
CA ALA A 177 11.69 0.94 1.29
C ALA A 177 13.01 0.86 0.50
N ALA A 178 13.01 1.36 -0.74
CA ALA A 178 14.19 1.38 -1.60
C ALA A 178 15.13 2.55 -1.21
N TYR A 179 15.60 2.57 0.04
CA TYR A 179 16.52 3.60 0.51
C TYR A 179 17.84 3.58 -0.27
N PRO A 180 18.49 4.75 -0.47
CA PRO A 180 19.73 4.84 -1.27
C PRO A 180 20.88 3.96 -0.79
N TRP A 181 20.89 3.55 0.46
CA TRP A 181 21.89 2.65 1.05
C TRP A 181 21.57 1.16 0.91
N ARG A 182 20.37 0.80 0.44
CA ARG A 182 19.97 -0.59 0.17
C ARG A 182 20.42 -0.99 -1.24
N ILE A 183 21.72 -1.19 -1.40
CA ILE A 183 22.36 -1.45 -2.69
C ILE A 183 22.85 -2.89 -2.86
N THR A 184 22.57 -3.77 -1.91
CA THR A 184 22.91 -5.19 -1.96
C THR A 184 21.67 -6.03 -1.61
N PRO A 185 21.55 -7.27 -2.11
CA PRO A 185 20.49 -8.20 -1.72
C PRO A 185 20.42 -8.39 -0.19
N GLY A 186 21.55 -8.59 0.48
CA GLY A 186 21.62 -8.75 1.93
C GLY A 186 21.06 -7.56 2.73
N SER A 187 21.04 -6.35 2.16
CA SER A 187 20.43 -5.19 2.83
C SER A 187 18.90 -5.26 2.88
N VAL A 188 18.26 -5.98 1.95
CA VAL A 188 16.82 -6.25 1.97
C VAL A 188 16.52 -7.37 2.97
N VAL A 189 17.35 -8.41 2.99
CA VAL A 189 17.25 -9.49 4.00
C VAL A 189 17.36 -8.93 5.41
N GLN A 190 18.31 -8.02 5.66
CA GLN A 190 18.45 -7.35 6.94
C GLN A 190 17.19 -6.54 7.29
N ALA A 191 16.63 -5.81 6.33
CA ALA A 191 15.37 -5.07 6.53
C ALA A 191 14.20 -5.99 6.90
N ALA A 192 14.11 -7.16 6.28
CA ALA A 192 13.09 -8.17 6.60
C ALA A 192 13.25 -8.70 8.03
N LYS A 193 14.48 -9.02 8.45
CA LYS A 193 14.79 -9.45 9.83
C LYS A 193 14.37 -8.37 10.85
N GLU A 194 14.69 -7.12 10.57
CA GLU A 194 14.29 -5.99 11.43
C GLU A 194 12.77 -5.82 11.49
N SER A 195 12.05 -5.98 10.37
CA SER A 195 10.58 -5.95 10.34
C SER A 195 9.98 -7.13 11.12
N CYS A 196 10.52 -8.34 10.95
CA CYS A 196 10.13 -9.51 11.75
C CYS A 196 10.28 -9.24 13.25
N ALA A 197 11.39 -8.64 13.67
CA ALA A 197 11.63 -8.29 15.07
C ALA A 197 10.63 -7.26 15.60
N ARG A 198 10.31 -6.19 14.84
CA ARG A 198 9.30 -5.20 15.24
C ARG A 198 7.90 -5.79 15.32
N LEU A 199 7.53 -6.64 14.38
CA LEU A 199 6.25 -7.34 14.35
C LEU A 199 6.16 -8.49 15.36
N GLY A 200 7.28 -8.97 15.91
CA GLY A 200 7.34 -10.13 16.80
C GLY A 200 6.97 -11.43 16.08
N LYS A 201 7.36 -11.59 14.82
CA LYS A 201 7.07 -12.74 13.95
C LYS A 201 8.37 -13.35 13.44
N GLU A 202 8.37 -14.67 13.23
CA GLU A 202 9.47 -15.36 12.54
C GLU A 202 9.38 -15.19 11.02
N SER A 203 8.15 -15.12 10.49
CA SER A 203 7.86 -14.95 9.06
C SER A 203 6.65 -14.04 8.88
N ILE A 204 6.71 -13.16 7.89
CA ILE A 204 5.67 -12.19 7.52
C ILE A 204 4.89 -12.76 6.33
N GLU A 205 3.58 -12.55 6.29
CA GLU A 205 2.73 -13.14 5.25
C GLU A 205 3.02 -12.54 3.86
N LEU A 206 3.16 -11.21 3.76
CA LEU A 206 3.41 -10.53 2.49
C LEU A 206 4.53 -9.50 2.65
N GLY A 207 5.67 -9.74 2.00
CA GLY A 207 6.76 -8.77 1.92
C GLY A 207 6.75 -8.08 0.55
N GLN A 208 6.84 -6.74 0.53
CA GLN A 208 6.70 -5.97 -0.70
C GLN A 208 7.90 -5.06 -0.93
N LEU A 209 8.35 -4.90 -2.18
CA LEU A 209 9.21 -3.78 -2.55
C LEU A 209 8.37 -2.51 -2.62
N HIS A 210 8.76 -1.47 -1.85
CA HIS A 210 7.92 -0.27 -1.66
C HIS A 210 7.80 0.59 -2.92
N TRP A 211 8.85 0.62 -3.76
CA TRP A 211 8.86 1.25 -5.09
C TRP A 211 10.05 0.78 -5.92
N SER A 212 9.92 0.96 -7.23
CA SER A 212 10.99 0.68 -8.19
C SER A 212 12.00 1.83 -8.25
N THR A 213 13.27 1.49 -8.35
CA THR A 213 14.36 2.44 -8.60
C THR A 213 14.81 2.45 -10.07
N GLY A 214 14.11 1.72 -10.92
CA GLY A 214 14.51 1.46 -12.31
C GLY A 214 14.68 2.71 -13.18
N ASN A 215 14.02 3.83 -12.84
CA ASN A 215 14.12 5.09 -13.58
C ASN A 215 15.33 5.95 -13.18
N TYR A 216 15.93 5.73 -12.00
CA TYR A 216 17.00 6.59 -11.48
C TYR A 216 18.22 5.84 -10.90
N GLN A 217 18.06 4.59 -10.44
CA GLN A 217 19.14 3.73 -9.93
C GLN A 217 18.95 2.27 -10.37
N PRO A 218 19.14 1.94 -11.64
CA PRO A 218 18.85 0.60 -12.17
C PRO A 218 19.74 -0.51 -11.58
N LEU A 219 20.94 -0.21 -11.09
CA LEU A 219 21.77 -1.19 -10.38
C LEU A 219 21.19 -1.54 -9.00
N GLN A 220 20.68 -0.55 -8.27
CA GLN A 220 19.97 -0.78 -7.02
C GLN A 220 18.71 -1.61 -7.26
N GLU A 221 17.99 -1.36 -8.35
CA GLU A 221 16.78 -2.12 -8.72
C GLU A 221 17.07 -3.63 -8.75
N ARG A 222 18.18 -4.04 -9.35
CA ARG A 222 18.58 -5.46 -9.40
C ARG A 222 18.95 -6.03 -8.02
N ALA A 223 19.60 -5.24 -7.18
CA ALA A 223 19.90 -5.64 -5.81
C ALA A 223 18.61 -5.83 -4.98
N LEU A 224 17.61 -4.94 -5.17
CA LEU A 224 16.31 -5.06 -4.51
C LEU A 224 15.55 -6.32 -4.97
N TRP A 225 15.57 -6.64 -6.27
CA TRP A 225 14.96 -7.86 -6.80
C TRP A 225 15.62 -9.13 -6.25
N GLY A 226 16.96 -9.17 -6.26
CA GLY A 226 17.69 -10.28 -5.64
C GLY A 226 17.35 -10.42 -4.17
N GLY A 227 17.36 -9.29 -3.46
CA GLY A 227 17.13 -9.28 -2.02
C GLY A 227 15.73 -9.74 -1.60
N ILE A 228 14.67 -9.30 -2.30
CA ILE A 228 13.31 -9.75 -1.93
C ILE A 228 13.13 -11.24 -2.26
N ALA A 229 13.77 -11.76 -3.31
CA ALA A 229 13.76 -13.17 -3.61
C ALA A 229 14.54 -13.97 -2.56
N ASP A 230 15.70 -13.48 -2.09
CA ASP A 230 16.45 -14.11 -0.99
C ASP A 230 15.63 -14.10 0.31
N VAL A 231 14.89 -13.02 0.63
CA VAL A 231 13.97 -12.94 1.78
C VAL A 231 12.91 -14.05 1.71
N TYR A 232 12.38 -14.31 0.51
CA TYR A 232 11.41 -15.38 0.27
C TYR A 232 12.06 -16.77 0.43
N ASP A 233 13.20 -17.00 -0.21
CA ASP A 233 13.94 -18.28 -0.16
C ASP A 233 14.40 -18.62 1.26
N GLU A 234 14.78 -17.61 2.07
CA GLU A 234 15.14 -17.77 3.48
C GLU A 234 13.92 -17.92 4.42
N GLY A 235 12.68 -17.77 3.90
CA GLY A 235 11.44 -17.98 4.65
C GLY A 235 11.01 -16.82 5.56
N TYR A 236 11.62 -15.63 5.45
CA TYR A 236 11.18 -14.45 6.20
C TYR A 236 9.87 -13.86 5.71
N ILE A 237 9.46 -14.19 4.47
CA ILE A 237 8.14 -13.88 3.94
C ILE A 237 7.52 -15.10 3.28
N LYS A 238 6.16 -15.18 3.28
CA LYS A 238 5.41 -16.27 2.65
C LYS A 238 5.01 -15.97 1.21
N ALA A 239 4.90 -14.69 0.85
CA ALA A 239 4.56 -14.24 -0.49
C ALA A 239 5.27 -12.91 -0.83
N ILE A 240 5.55 -12.68 -2.12
CA ILE A 240 6.15 -11.46 -2.62
C ILE A 240 5.08 -10.54 -3.20
N GLY A 241 5.14 -9.27 -2.82
CA GLY A 241 4.41 -8.18 -3.45
C GLY A 241 5.34 -7.09 -3.97
N LEU A 242 4.76 -6.23 -4.77
CA LEU A 242 5.41 -5.03 -5.30
C LEU A 242 4.53 -3.82 -5.01
N SER A 243 5.12 -2.63 -5.03
CA SER A 243 4.37 -1.38 -4.95
C SER A 243 4.93 -0.34 -5.93
N ASN A 244 4.05 0.41 -6.59
CA ASN A 244 4.41 1.48 -7.51
C ASN A 244 5.21 1.04 -8.76
N TYR A 245 5.06 -0.20 -9.20
CA TYR A 245 5.61 -0.71 -10.45
C TYR A 245 4.61 -0.49 -11.60
N GLY A 246 5.05 0.15 -12.69
CA GLY A 246 4.28 0.23 -13.92
C GLY A 246 4.50 -1.00 -14.82
N PRO A 247 3.75 -1.12 -15.92
CA PRO A 247 3.70 -2.36 -16.72
C PRO A 247 5.06 -2.83 -17.23
N LYS A 248 5.93 -1.93 -17.66
CA LYS A 248 7.27 -2.29 -18.17
C LYS A 248 8.16 -2.88 -17.10
N GLN A 249 8.21 -2.27 -15.92
CA GLN A 249 9.03 -2.76 -14.81
C GLN A 249 8.41 -4.01 -14.20
N LEU A 250 7.08 -4.10 -14.12
CA LEU A 250 6.38 -5.27 -13.64
C LEU A 250 6.71 -6.51 -14.48
N ARG A 251 6.66 -6.41 -15.83
CA ARG A 251 7.05 -7.52 -16.72
C ARG A 251 8.51 -7.92 -16.56
N LYS A 252 9.43 -6.96 -16.34
CA LYS A 252 10.87 -7.24 -16.15
C LYS A 252 11.11 -8.00 -14.84
N ILE A 253 10.55 -7.52 -13.73
CA ILE A 253 10.72 -8.21 -12.45
C ILE A 253 9.99 -9.55 -12.44
N HIS A 254 8.83 -9.65 -13.06
CA HIS A 254 8.12 -10.91 -13.19
C HIS A 254 8.97 -11.97 -13.92
N LYS A 255 9.59 -11.60 -15.06
CA LYS A 255 10.52 -12.50 -15.76
C LYS A 255 11.69 -12.93 -14.87
N TYR A 256 12.26 -11.99 -14.09
CA TYR A 256 13.36 -12.29 -13.16
C TYR A 256 12.89 -13.26 -12.06
N MET A 257 11.77 -12.99 -11.41
CA MET A 257 11.22 -13.84 -10.33
C MET A 257 10.83 -15.22 -10.85
N SER A 258 10.22 -15.31 -12.04
CA SER A 258 9.91 -16.59 -12.68
C SER A 258 11.16 -17.44 -12.96
N SER A 259 12.30 -16.81 -13.35
CA SER A 259 13.56 -17.54 -13.52
C SER A 259 14.14 -18.12 -12.23
N ARG A 260 13.70 -17.61 -11.07
CA ARG A 260 14.03 -18.14 -9.73
C ARG A 260 12.98 -19.08 -9.16
N GLY A 261 11.86 -19.29 -9.86
CA GLY A 261 10.74 -20.08 -9.34
C GLY A 261 9.94 -19.38 -8.25
N VAL A 262 10.02 -18.06 -8.17
CA VAL A 262 9.38 -17.26 -7.12
C VAL A 262 8.17 -16.52 -7.70
N PRO A 263 6.93 -16.74 -7.19
CA PRO A 263 5.74 -16.06 -7.70
C PRO A 263 5.62 -14.64 -7.13
N ILE A 264 5.08 -13.71 -7.93
CA ILE A 264 4.64 -12.39 -7.47
C ILE A 264 3.15 -12.47 -7.17
N ALA A 265 2.77 -12.23 -5.92
CA ALA A 265 1.39 -12.36 -5.46
C ALA A 265 0.56 -11.09 -5.68
N THR A 266 1.14 -9.90 -5.44
CA THR A 266 0.41 -8.65 -5.44
C THR A 266 1.18 -7.49 -6.07
N LEU A 267 0.43 -6.51 -6.61
CA LEU A 267 0.93 -5.18 -6.93
C LEU A 267 0.08 -4.13 -6.23
N GLN A 268 0.71 -3.31 -5.39
CA GLN A 268 0.05 -2.23 -4.67
C GLN A 268 0.27 -0.89 -5.38
N VAL A 269 -0.81 -0.23 -5.80
CA VAL A 269 -0.79 1.04 -6.54
C VAL A 269 -1.81 2.04 -5.99
N GLN A 270 -1.58 3.32 -6.24
CA GLN A 270 -2.59 4.35 -5.98
C GLN A 270 -3.76 4.15 -6.94
N TYR A 271 -4.94 3.84 -6.38
CA TYR A 271 -6.10 3.57 -7.22
C TYR A 271 -7.40 3.96 -6.53
N HIS A 272 -8.09 4.91 -7.10
CA HIS A 272 -9.36 5.48 -6.64
C HIS A 272 -9.95 6.37 -7.74
N LEU A 273 -11.19 6.84 -7.59
CA LEU A 273 -11.90 7.67 -8.59
C LEU A 273 -11.10 8.87 -9.11
N LEU A 274 -10.27 9.53 -8.27
CA LEU A 274 -9.41 10.65 -8.67
C LEU A 274 -8.00 10.23 -9.13
N SER A 275 -7.71 8.94 -9.24
CA SER A 275 -6.43 8.41 -9.73
C SER A 275 -6.64 7.05 -10.38
N ARG A 276 -7.05 7.07 -11.64
CA ARG A 276 -7.28 5.88 -12.48
C ARG A 276 -6.09 5.57 -13.39
N PHE A 277 -4.93 6.14 -13.09
CA PHE A 277 -3.71 5.94 -13.86
C PHE A 277 -3.35 4.46 -14.13
N PRO A 278 -3.52 3.51 -13.18
CA PRO A 278 -3.25 2.10 -13.43
C PRO A 278 -4.13 1.46 -14.52
N GLU A 279 -5.33 1.99 -14.81
CA GLU A 279 -6.16 1.57 -15.94
C GLU A 279 -5.57 2.12 -17.25
N VAL A 280 -5.26 3.41 -17.28
CA VAL A 280 -4.86 4.13 -18.49
C VAL A 280 -3.48 3.70 -19.00
N ASN A 281 -2.54 3.40 -18.11
CA ASN A 281 -1.18 3.02 -18.50
C ASN A 281 -0.95 1.52 -18.71
N GLY A 282 -2.01 0.69 -18.60
CA GLY A 282 -1.94 -0.76 -18.80
C GLY A 282 -1.38 -1.54 -17.60
N THR A 283 -1.22 -0.92 -16.42
CA THR A 283 -0.75 -1.63 -15.21
C THR A 283 -1.75 -2.68 -14.76
N ARG A 284 -3.05 -2.35 -14.75
CA ARG A 284 -4.13 -3.28 -14.38
C ARG A 284 -4.19 -4.49 -15.31
N GLU A 285 -4.22 -4.21 -16.62
CA GLU A 285 -4.20 -5.24 -17.66
C GLU A 285 -2.99 -6.18 -17.49
N THR A 286 -1.80 -5.61 -17.22
CA THR A 286 -0.59 -6.40 -16.96
C THR A 286 -0.72 -7.27 -15.71
N CYS A 287 -1.35 -6.78 -14.65
CA CYS A 287 -1.60 -7.57 -13.44
C CYS A 287 -2.53 -8.75 -13.75
N ASP A 288 -3.62 -8.50 -14.49
CA ASP A 288 -4.59 -9.53 -14.86
C ASP A 288 -3.95 -10.62 -15.74
N GLU A 289 -3.13 -10.23 -16.74
CA GLU A 289 -2.38 -11.17 -17.59
C GLU A 289 -1.38 -12.03 -16.80
N LEU A 290 -0.76 -11.48 -15.77
CA LEU A 290 0.27 -12.16 -14.97
C LEU A 290 -0.28 -12.87 -13.73
N GLY A 291 -1.60 -12.83 -13.49
CA GLY A 291 -2.24 -13.42 -12.31
C GLY A 291 -1.87 -12.71 -11.00
N ILE A 292 -1.52 -11.41 -11.05
CA ILE A 292 -1.08 -10.62 -9.90
C ILE A 292 -2.27 -9.83 -9.35
N ARG A 293 -2.59 -10.02 -8.06
CA ARG A 293 -3.67 -9.28 -7.39
C ARG A 293 -3.32 -7.81 -7.21
N THR A 294 -4.20 -6.90 -7.62
CA THR A 294 -4.03 -5.47 -7.36
C THR A 294 -4.53 -5.08 -5.97
N ILE A 295 -3.68 -4.43 -5.19
CA ILE A 295 -4.04 -3.76 -3.93
C ILE A 295 -4.16 -2.26 -4.20
N ALA A 296 -5.31 -1.67 -3.85
CA ALA A 296 -5.61 -0.26 -4.08
C ALA A 296 -5.33 0.56 -2.81
N TYR A 297 -4.21 1.31 -2.78
CA TYR A 297 -3.98 2.20 -1.66
C TYR A 297 -4.64 3.58 -1.86
N SER A 298 -4.90 4.27 -0.76
CA SER A 298 -5.62 5.55 -0.69
C SER A 298 -6.99 5.54 -1.38
N PRO A 299 -7.86 4.52 -1.20
CA PRO A 299 -9.14 4.43 -1.93
C PRO A 299 -10.07 5.61 -1.68
N LEU A 300 -9.87 6.36 -0.59
CA LEU A 300 -10.61 7.58 -0.24
C LEU A 300 -9.89 8.88 -0.72
N ALA A 301 -8.86 8.79 -1.57
CA ALA A 301 -8.06 9.93 -2.02
C ALA A 301 -7.61 10.84 -0.87
N LEU A 302 -7.03 10.25 0.20
CA LEU A 302 -6.61 10.93 1.44
C LEU A 302 -7.72 11.79 2.08
N GLY A 303 -8.98 11.38 1.89
CA GLY A 303 -10.17 12.01 2.45
C GLY A 303 -10.93 12.92 1.51
N LEU A 304 -10.49 13.19 0.28
CA LEU A 304 -11.21 13.99 -0.71
C LEU A 304 -12.58 13.38 -1.07
N LEU A 305 -12.65 12.05 -1.18
CA LEU A 305 -13.87 11.32 -1.55
C LEU A 305 -14.82 11.08 -0.37
N THR A 306 -14.57 11.68 0.80
CA THR A 306 -15.46 11.57 1.96
C THR A 306 -16.49 12.71 2.04
N GLY A 307 -16.40 13.70 1.16
CA GLY A 307 -17.23 14.91 1.23
C GLY A 307 -16.85 15.89 2.35
N LYS A 308 -15.78 15.60 3.12
CA LYS A 308 -15.33 16.42 4.24
C LYS A 308 -14.68 17.73 3.81
N TYR A 309 -14.05 17.76 2.63
CA TYR A 309 -13.23 18.86 2.18
C TYR A 309 -13.85 19.58 0.98
N SER A 310 -13.67 20.90 0.95
CA SER A 310 -14.11 21.79 -0.12
C SER A 310 -13.07 22.90 -0.34
N VAL A 311 -13.33 23.79 -1.27
CA VAL A 311 -12.51 25.01 -1.46
C VAL A 311 -12.49 25.86 -0.18
N ASP A 312 -13.65 25.99 0.49
CA ASP A 312 -13.79 26.78 1.71
C ASP A 312 -13.30 26.05 2.98
N ASN A 313 -13.19 24.72 2.91
CA ASN A 313 -12.70 23.86 4.00
C ASN A 313 -11.66 22.88 3.48
N PRO A 314 -10.46 23.33 3.07
CA PRO A 314 -9.43 22.47 2.51
C PRO A 314 -8.82 21.54 3.57
N PRO A 315 -8.17 20.43 3.15
CA PRO A 315 -7.38 19.60 4.07
C PRO A 315 -6.29 20.43 4.76
N PRO A 316 -5.96 20.15 6.02
CA PRO A 316 -4.95 20.90 6.75
C PRO A 316 -3.52 20.64 6.22
N GLY A 317 -2.66 21.65 6.40
CA GLY A 317 -1.23 21.56 6.10
C GLY A 317 -0.91 21.36 4.62
N LEU A 318 0.15 20.60 4.32
CA LEU A 318 0.64 20.39 2.96
C LEU A 318 -0.40 19.76 2.02
N ARG A 319 -1.36 18.99 2.55
CA ARG A 319 -2.43 18.39 1.76
C ARG A 319 -3.36 19.43 1.14
N GLY A 320 -3.69 20.51 1.89
CA GLY A 320 -4.49 21.61 1.35
C GLY A 320 -3.83 22.28 0.14
N PHE A 321 -2.52 22.50 0.23
CA PHE A 321 -1.75 23.02 -0.90
C PHE A 321 -1.71 22.06 -2.09
N ALA A 322 -1.46 20.77 -1.84
CA ALA A 322 -1.38 19.75 -2.90
C ALA A 322 -2.69 19.55 -3.66
N TYR A 323 -3.83 19.81 -3.01
CA TYR A 323 -5.16 19.57 -3.61
C TYR A 323 -5.89 20.83 -4.06
N LYS A 324 -5.26 22.00 -4.01
CA LYS A 324 -5.88 23.27 -4.42
C LYS A 324 -6.50 23.24 -5.82
N ASP A 325 -5.90 22.52 -6.76
CA ASP A 325 -6.36 22.40 -8.14
C ASP A 325 -7.39 21.28 -8.36
N VAL A 326 -7.52 20.36 -7.40
CA VAL A 326 -8.49 19.25 -7.43
C VAL A 326 -9.79 19.64 -6.75
N LEU A 327 -9.75 20.48 -5.72
CA LEU A 327 -10.92 20.88 -4.94
C LEU A 327 -11.99 21.63 -5.75
N PRO A 328 -11.66 22.59 -6.65
CA PRO A 328 -12.69 23.32 -7.39
C PRO A 328 -13.57 22.46 -8.30
N PRO A 329 -13.04 21.50 -9.11
CA PRO A 329 -13.88 20.64 -9.95
C PRO A 329 -14.47 19.41 -9.22
N LEU A 330 -14.12 19.18 -7.95
CA LEU A 330 -14.53 17.99 -7.17
C LEU A 330 -16.04 17.87 -6.90
N PRO A 331 -16.82 18.97 -6.69
CA PRO A 331 -18.24 18.88 -6.31
C PRO A 331 -19.07 18.01 -7.25
N GLY A 332 -18.90 18.09 -8.57
CA GLY A 332 -19.67 17.28 -9.52
C GLY A 332 -19.49 15.77 -9.35
N LEU A 333 -18.28 15.31 -8.96
CA LEU A 333 -18.05 13.91 -8.62
C LEU A 333 -18.70 13.57 -7.27
N LEU A 334 -18.57 14.43 -6.25
CA LEU A 334 -19.19 14.20 -4.95
C LEU A 334 -20.70 14.17 -5.03
N ASP A 335 -21.34 14.98 -5.86
CA ASP A 335 -22.79 14.96 -6.08
C ASP A 335 -23.24 13.65 -6.73
N CYS A 336 -22.51 13.16 -7.73
CA CYS A 336 -22.77 11.84 -8.32
C CYS A 336 -22.62 10.71 -7.25
N MET A 337 -21.52 10.74 -6.47
CA MET A 337 -21.32 9.78 -5.39
C MET A 337 -22.43 9.85 -4.34
N LYS A 338 -22.94 11.07 -4.03
CA LYS A 338 -24.01 11.28 -3.08
C LYS A 338 -25.33 10.70 -3.57
N ALA A 339 -25.69 10.90 -4.82
CA ALA A 339 -26.87 10.30 -5.43
C ALA A 339 -26.87 8.77 -5.33
N VAL A 340 -25.72 8.14 -5.63
CA VAL A 340 -25.53 6.69 -5.48
C VAL A 340 -25.61 6.29 -4.00
N ALA A 341 -24.97 7.02 -3.10
CA ALA A 341 -24.96 6.74 -1.67
C ALA A 341 -26.40 6.78 -1.09
N GLU A 342 -27.17 7.80 -1.43
CA GLU A 342 -28.56 7.97 -1.00
C GLU A 342 -29.46 6.83 -1.51
N SER A 343 -29.34 6.47 -2.81
CA SER A 343 -30.13 5.38 -3.41
C SER A 343 -29.87 4.01 -2.76
N ARG A 344 -28.65 3.82 -2.21
CA ARG A 344 -28.21 2.58 -1.58
C ARG A 344 -28.25 2.60 -0.05
N ASN A 345 -28.65 3.73 0.55
CA ASN A 345 -28.53 3.97 2.00
C ASN A 345 -27.11 3.72 2.52
N LYS A 346 -26.14 4.32 1.83
CA LYS A 346 -24.71 4.19 2.08
C LYS A 346 -24.06 5.56 2.26
N THR A 347 -22.78 5.57 2.65
CA THR A 347 -21.98 6.79 2.78
C THR A 347 -21.06 6.98 1.57
N LEU A 348 -20.54 8.20 1.40
CA LEU A 348 -19.55 8.49 0.34
C LEU A 348 -18.29 7.61 0.46
N PRO A 349 -17.68 7.41 1.67
CA PRO A 349 -16.57 6.47 1.83
C PRO A 349 -16.93 5.05 1.40
N GLN A 350 -18.12 4.57 1.71
CA GLN A 350 -18.59 3.23 1.33
C GLN A 350 -18.71 3.09 -0.18
N VAL A 351 -19.22 4.10 -0.88
CA VAL A 351 -19.30 4.13 -2.35
C VAL A 351 -17.89 4.11 -2.96
N ALA A 352 -16.97 4.94 -2.46
CA ALA A 352 -15.60 4.99 -2.97
C ALA A 352 -14.83 3.67 -2.79
N ILE A 353 -14.96 3.03 -1.63
CA ILE A 353 -14.35 1.73 -1.36
C ILE A 353 -15.00 0.65 -2.22
N ASN A 354 -16.34 0.65 -2.31
CA ASN A 354 -17.08 -0.33 -3.11
C ASN A 354 -16.77 -0.21 -4.60
N TRP A 355 -16.53 1.00 -5.12
CA TRP A 355 -16.04 1.20 -6.49
C TRP A 355 -14.71 0.44 -6.72
N CYS A 356 -13.74 0.52 -5.78
CA CYS A 356 -12.50 -0.25 -5.88
C CYS A 356 -12.77 -1.77 -5.87
N LEU A 357 -13.71 -2.24 -5.04
CA LEU A 357 -14.11 -3.65 -5.02
C LEU A 357 -14.74 -4.10 -6.35
N CYS A 358 -15.57 -3.25 -6.97
CA CYS A 358 -16.18 -3.51 -8.28
C CYS A 358 -15.14 -3.52 -9.42
N LYS A 359 -14.00 -2.85 -9.23
CA LYS A 359 -12.85 -2.90 -10.14
C LYS A 359 -11.92 -4.10 -9.87
N ASP A 360 -12.38 -5.10 -9.14
CA ASP A 360 -11.62 -6.31 -8.76
C ASP A 360 -10.26 -6.00 -8.15
N THR A 361 -10.23 -5.13 -7.15
CA THR A 361 -9.05 -4.81 -6.36
C THR A 361 -9.27 -5.10 -4.87
N THR A 362 -8.20 -5.09 -4.10
CA THR A 362 -8.26 -5.12 -2.63
C THR A 362 -7.95 -3.72 -2.08
N PRO A 363 -8.96 -2.87 -1.82
CA PRO A 363 -8.73 -1.55 -1.24
C PRO A 363 -8.23 -1.64 0.20
N ILE A 364 -7.30 -0.74 0.56
CA ILE A 364 -6.73 -0.63 1.91
C ILE A 364 -6.92 0.78 2.47
N PRO A 365 -8.17 1.16 2.85
CA PRO A 365 -8.42 2.46 3.46
C PRO A 365 -7.65 2.62 4.77
N GLY A 366 -7.13 3.84 5.00
CA GLY A 366 -6.53 4.22 6.28
C GLY A 366 -7.61 4.41 7.36
N VAL A 367 -7.36 3.91 8.57
CA VAL A 367 -8.29 3.97 9.70
C VAL A 367 -7.55 4.43 10.95
N LYS A 368 -8.14 5.40 11.69
CA LYS A 368 -7.61 5.91 12.96
C LYS A 368 -8.62 5.84 14.12
N SER A 369 -9.85 5.43 13.88
CA SER A 369 -10.89 5.36 14.89
C SER A 369 -11.92 4.29 14.58
N MET A 370 -12.62 3.83 15.61
CA MET A 370 -13.72 2.86 15.50
C MET A 370 -14.79 3.36 14.51
N ARG A 371 -15.16 4.64 14.59
CA ARG A 371 -16.15 5.24 13.67
C ARG A 371 -15.73 5.12 12.20
N GLN A 372 -14.43 5.33 11.90
CA GLN A 372 -13.93 5.17 10.53
C GLN A 372 -13.91 3.69 10.09
N LEU A 373 -13.59 2.79 11.01
CA LEU A 373 -13.63 1.36 10.73
C LEU A 373 -15.06 0.90 10.42
N ASP A 374 -16.03 1.24 11.29
CA ASP A 374 -17.43 0.86 11.10
C ASP A 374 -18.00 1.41 9.79
N ASP A 375 -17.66 2.65 9.45
CA ASP A 375 -18.04 3.26 8.16
C ASP A 375 -17.43 2.48 6.98
N ASN A 376 -16.14 2.20 7.01
CA ASN A 376 -15.46 1.46 5.94
C ASN A 376 -15.99 0.02 5.80
N LEU A 377 -16.28 -0.67 6.91
CA LEU A 377 -16.85 -2.02 6.88
C LEU A 377 -18.21 -2.06 6.17
N GLY A 378 -18.99 -0.99 6.24
CA GLY A 378 -20.25 -0.86 5.52
C GLY A 378 -20.13 -0.81 3.98
N ALA A 379 -18.89 -0.77 3.44
CA ALA A 379 -18.64 -0.95 2.02
C ALA A 379 -18.74 -2.41 1.55
N LEU A 380 -18.73 -3.37 2.49
CA LEU A 380 -18.81 -4.81 2.21
C LEU A 380 -20.26 -5.30 2.16
N GLY A 381 -20.48 -6.48 1.57
CA GLY A 381 -21.78 -7.16 1.51
C GLY A 381 -22.72 -6.66 0.42
N TRP A 382 -22.28 -5.79 -0.45
CA TRP A 382 -23.02 -5.29 -1.60
C TRP A 382 -22.06 -4.89 -2.72
N ARG A 383 -22.62 -4.62 -3.92
CA ARG A 383 -21.82 -4.11 -5.06
C ARG A 383 -22.62 -3.04 -5.80
N LEU A 384 -21.89 -2.04 -6.31
CA LEU A 384 -22.40 -1.12 -7.32
C LEU A 384 -22.80 -1.91 -8.57
N SER A 385 -23.87 -1.48 -9.24
CA SER A 385 -24.18 -1.97 -10.58
C SER A 385 -23.15 -1.47 -11.60
N GLU A 386 -23.08 -2.12 -12.76
CA GLU A 386 -22.22 -1.67 -13.87
C GLU A 386 -22.57 -0.23 -14.30
N GLY A 387 -23.87 0.14 -14.29
CA GLY A 387 -24.32 1.50 -14.60
C GLY A 387 -23.79 2.52 -13.60
N GLU A 388 -23.92 2.25 -12.28
CA GLU A 388 -23.39 3.14 -11.24
C GLU A 388 -21.86 3.28 -11.32
N VAL A 389 -21.14 2.20 -11.60
CA VAL A 389 -19.69 2.27 -11.83
C VAL A 389 -19.37 3.15 -13.03
N ALA A 390 -20.09 3.01 -14.15
CA ALA A 390 -19.88 3.81 -15.35
C ALA A 390 -20.21 5.31 -15.12
N GLU A 391 -21.27 5.60 -14.36
CA GLU A 391 -21.63 6.98 -13.99
C GLU A 391 -20.55 7.63 -13.11
N LEU A 392 -20.03 6.91 -12.13
CA LEU A 392 -18.94 7.35 -11.27
C LEU A 392 -17.64 7.56 -12.06
N ASP A 393 -17.32 6.65 -12.98
CA ASP A 393 -16.18 6.78 -13.89
C ASP A 393 -16.28 8.05 -14.75
N ALA A 394 -17.45 8.29 -15.37
CA ALA A 394 -17.69 9.47 -16.17
C ALA A 394 -17.66 10.77 -15.34
N ALA A 395 -18.18 10.76 -14.11
CA ALA A 395 -18.10 11.89 -13.20
C ALA A 395 -16.66 12.19 -12.77
N ALA A 396 -15.87 11.14 -12.51
CA ALA A 396 -14.44 11.25 -12.18
C ALA A 396 -13.61 11.82 -13.34
N GLU A 397 -13.89 11.44 -14.58
CA GLU A 397 -13.24 11.98 -15.77
C GLU A 397 -13.50 13.48 -15.94
N LYS A 398 -14.73 13.95 -15.67
CA LYS A 398 -15.10 15.37 -15.75
C LYS A 398 -14.36 16.25 -14.75
N VAL A 399 -13.83 15.70 -13.64
CA VAL A 399 -12.96 16.46 -12.73
C VAL A 399 -11.73 16.98 -13.46
N GLY A 400 -11.22 16.25 -14.49
CA GLY A 400 -10.12 16.70 -15.36
C GLY A 400 -8.80 16.93 -14.62
N LYS A 401 -8.75 16.65 -13.33
CA LYS A 401 -7.58 16.75 -12.45
C LYS A 401 -7.47 15.47 -11.63
N SER A 402 -6.34 14.83 -11.72
CA SER A 402 -6.02 13.68 -10.85
C SER A 402 -5.27 14.16 -9.62
N THR A 403 -5.37 13.39 -8.53
CA THR A 403 -4.40 13.52 -7.44
C THR A 403 -3.02 13.17 -7.98
N SER A 404 -1.99 13.87 -7.49
CA SER A 404 -0.61 13.58 -7.90
C SER A 404 -0.32 12.09 -7.71
N GLN A 405 0.20 11.46 -8.77
CA GLN A 405 0.72 10.10 -8.66
C GLN A 405 1.92 10.08 -7.71
N ASN A 406 2.16 8.93 -7.10
CA ASN A 406 3.38 8.74 -6.35
C ASN A 406 4.58 8.95 -7.28
N ILE A 407 5.54 9.80 -6.86
CA ILE A 407 6.75 10.11 -7.66
C ILE A 407 7.58 8.87 -7.99
N PHE A 408 7.42 7.82 -7.21
CA PHE A 408 8.11 6.55 -7.42
C PHE A 408 7.35 5.60 -8.35
N GLN A 409 6.12 5.97 -8.80
CA GLN A 409 5.38 5.18 -9.77
C GLN A 409 6.14 5.17 -11.11
N THR A 410 6.51 4.00 -11.58
CA THR A 410 7.12 3.85 -12.91
C THR A 410 6.05 3.78 -14.00
N ALA A 411 6.45 4.14 -15.23
CA ALA A 411 5.56 4.09 -16.40
C ALA A 411 5.47 2.68 -16.98
#